data_0efd6fdea7011d54653e69aacb650e9c
#
_entry.id   0efd6fdea7011d54653e69aacb650e9c
#
_cell.length_a   1.000
_cell.length_b   1.000
_cell.length_c   1.000
_cell.angle_alpha   90.00
_cell.angle_beta   90.00
_cell.angle_gamma   90.00
#
_symmetry.space_group_name_H-M   'P 1'
#
loop_
_entity.id
_entity.type
_entity.pdbx_description
1 polymer ?
#
loop_
_entity_poly.entity_id
_entity_poly.type
_entity_poly.pdbx_seq_one_letter_code
_entity_poly.pdbx_strand_id
1 'polypeptide(L)'
;MKTAVLEYRRLGILRRKVRLIPETWAELTPEQFVLVAELYLQRIKSQQFLAAFFRLPVQRLDEYQLYNLTKLTEFISDCRTHLDHFILPELEHLQAPGVRLKGMTFEHFMQVDTAFNRYARAEKPELLDRFIALLYLRKGETIVLPPSHRKGVFSHTKVLNLKRRIQEVASIDPAKKYAVFLNYVFIKRWLSRSFPWLFPLSDKEPGQDDQKKKPVAPLVNWLDIFDAFVGDNVAQMDKFQQMPATTAFRLLNKKIRDAQTKKK
;
A
#
# COMPACT_ATOMS: atom_id res chain seq x y z
N MET A 1 11.32 -9.22 15.26
CA MET A 1 10.78 -10.57 15.59
C MET A 1 11.29 -11.00 16.97
N LYS A 2 10.41 -11.52 17.82
CA LYS A 2 10.80 -12.09 19.12
C LYS A 2 10.53 -13.58 19.19
N THR A 3 11.29 -14.29 20.06
CA THR A 3 10.99 -15.67 20.39
C THR A 3 9.90 -15.72 21.46
N ALA A 4 8.81 -16.42 21.19
CA ALA A 4 7.78 -16.67 22.17
C ALA A 4 7.49 -18.17 22.32
N VAL A 5 7.14 -18.56 23.56
CA VAL A 5 6.64 -19.89 23.86
C VAL A 5 5.13 -19.86 23.75
N LEU A 6 4.60 -20.53 22.75
CA LEU A 6 3.16 -20.66 22.54
C LEU A 6 2.65 -21.90 23.26
N GLU A 7 1.71 -21.70 24.19
CA GLU A 7 1.04 -22.80 24.89
C GLU A 7 -0.33 -23.04 24.24
N TYR A 8 -0.62 -24.29 23.95
CA TYR A 8 -1.89 -24.71 23.35
C TYR A 8 -2.28 -26.12 23.80
N ARG A 9 -3.57 -26.40 23.82
CA ARG A 9 -4.07 -27.74 24.12
C ARG A 9 -4.39 -28.49 22.83
N ARG A 10 -3.88 -29.74 22.74
CA ARG A 10 -4.24 -30.66 21.67
C ARG A 10 -4.67 -31.97 22.29
N LEU A 11 -5.89 -32.43 22.00
CA LEU A 11 -6.48 -33.62 22.60
C LEU A 11 -6.43 -33.61 24.15
N GLY A 12 -6.70 -32.45 24.76
CA GLY A 12 -6.66 -32.25 26.22
C GLY A 12 -5.26 -32.10 26.83
N ILE A 13 -4.19 -32.37 26.08
CA ILE A 13 -2.80 -32.31 26.56
C ILE A 13 -2.21 -30.92 26.27
N LEU A 14 -1.65 -30.28 27.31
CA LEU A 14 -0.91 -29.02 27.15
C LEU A 14 0.38 -29.27 26.34
N ARG A 15 0.56 -28.50 25.30
CA ARG A 15 1.74 -28.50 24.43
C ARG A 15 2.39 -27.14 24.44
N ARG A 16 3.72 -27.10 24.30
CA ARG A 16 4.52 -25.90 24.18
C ARG A 16 5.24 -25.91 22.84
N LYS A 17 5.25 -24.76 22.17
CA LYS A 17 5.96 -24.59 20.90
C LYS A 17 6.68 -23.25 20.88
N VAL A 18 7.99 -23.30 20.67
CA VAL A 18 8.79 -22.09 20.50
C VAL A 18 8.65 -21.59 19.07
N ARG A 19 8.34 -20.31 18.90
CA ARG A 19 8.18 -19.66 17.60
C ARG A 19 8.81 -18.29 17.60
N LEU A 20 9.35 -17.91 16.42
CA LEU A 20 9.62 -16.52 16.10
C LEU A 20 8.32 -15.87 15.64
N ILE A 21 7.94 -14.80 16.32
CA ILE A 21 6.72 -14.07 16.04
C ILE A 21 7.04 -12.63 15.66
N PRO A 22 6.29 -12.04 14.72
CA PRO A 22 6.46 -10.65 14.35
C PRO A 22 5.99 -9.73 15.48
N GLU A 23 6.68 -8.61 15.66
CA GLU A 23 6.33 -7.54 16.59
C GLU A 23 5.90 -6.27 15.85
N THR A 24 6.14 -6.22 14.55
CA THR A 24 5.85 -5.09 13.69
C THR A 24 5.27 -5.54 12.36
N TRP A 25 4.59 -4.65 11.69
CA TRP A 25 4.06 -4.88 10.35
C TRP A 25 5.15 -5.28 9.32
N ALA A 26 6.35 -4.69 9.43
CA ALA A 26 7.47 -4.97 8.53
C ALA A 26 8.01 -6.40 8.65
N GLU A 27 7.70 -7.09 9.74
CA GLU A 27 8.15 -8.46 10.01
C GLU A 27 7.15 -9.53 9.59
N LEU A 28 5.98 -9.13 9.11
CA LEU A 28 4.95 -10.05 8.63
C LEU A 28 5.41 -10.75 7.34
N THR A 29 5.15 -12.07 7.28
CA THR A 29 5.23 -12.76 6.00
C THR A 29 4.04 -12.38 5.09
N PRO A 30 4.16 -12.56 3.77
CA PRO A 30 3.04 -12.35 2.85
C PRO A 30 1.76 -13.07 3.28
N GLU A 31 1.86 -14.33 3.72
CA GLU A 31 0.71 -15.12 4.17
C GLU A 31 0.09 -14.55 5.43
N GLN A 32 0.91 -14.13 6.42
CA GLN A 32 0.41 -13.50 7.63
C GLN A 32 -0.28 -12.17 7.33
N PHE A 33 0.25 -11.41 6.38
CA PHE A 33 -0.34 -10.14 5.97
C PHE A 33 -1.70 -10.32 5.29
N VAL A 34 -1.85 -11.35 4.44
CA VAL A 34 -3.16 -11.70 3.85
C VAL A 34 -4.14 -12.16 4.92
N LEU A 35 -3.71 -12.96 5.92
CA LEU A 35 -4.58 -13.34 7.06
C LEU A 35 -5.08 -12.12 7.84
N VAL A 36 -4.22 -11.10 8.03
CA VAL A 36 -4.66 -9.84 8.64
C VAL A 36 -5.72 -9.15 7.79
N ALA A 37 -5.56 -9.14 6.48
CA ALA A 37 -6.57 -8.59 5.57
C ALA A 37 -7.90 -9.36 5.63
N GLU A 38 -7.87 -10.69 5.76
CA GLU A 38 -9.08 -11.51 5.97
C GLU A 38 -9.78 -11.16 7.28
N LEU A 39 -9.01 -10.90 8.34
CA LEU A 39 -9.56 -10.47 9.63
C LEU A 39 -10.26 -9.10 9.50
N TYR A 40 -9.63 -8.12 8.85
CA TYR A 40 -10.23 -6.80 8.63
C TYR A 40 -11.48 -6.85 7.75
N LEU A 41 -11.51 -7.75 6.77
CA LEU A 41 -12.69 -8.00 5.94
C LEU A 41 -13.76 -8.86 6.64
N GLN A 42 -13.55 -9.25 7.90
CA GLN A 42 -14.42 -10.12 8.69
C GLN A 42 -14.70 -11.49 8.03
N ARG A 43 -13.79 -11.96 7.17
CA ARG A 43 -13.89 -13.27 6.50
C ARG A 43 -13.44 -14.43 7.38
N ILE A 44 -12.68 -14.12 8.44
CA ILE A 44 -12.18 -15.09 9.41
C ILE A 44 -12.47 -14.60 10.81
N LYS A 45 -12.83 -15.51 11.71
CA LYS A 45 -13.06 -15.20 13.13
C LYS A 45 -11.71 -15.07 13.85
N SER A 46 -11.63 -14.21 14.89
CA SER A 46 -10.41 -13.95 15.65
C SER A 46 -9.69 -15.22 16.11
N GLN A 47 -10.43 -16.23 16.58
CA GLN A 47 -9.86 -17.51 17.02
C GLN A 47 -9.18 -18.26 15.86
N GLN A 48 -9.83 -18.32 14.70
CA GLN A 48 -9.28 -18.97 13.49
C GLN A 48 -8.08 -18.20 12.98
N PHE A 49 -8.16 -16.86 13.00
CA PHE A 49 -7.04 -15.98 12.65
C PHE A 49 -5.83 -16.28 13.53
N LEU A 50 -5.96 -16.26 14.87
CA LEU A 50 -4.85 -16.52 15.77
C LEU A 50 -4.25 -17.92 15.56
N ALA A 51 -5.08 -18.93 15.39
CA ALA A 51 -4.60 -20.29 15.11
C ALA A 51 -3.79 -20.36 13.81
N ALA A 52 -4.28 -19.76 12.73
CA ALA A 52 -3.60 -19.72 11.44
C ALA A 52 -2.33 -18.85 11.49
N PHE A 53 -2.41 -17.66 12.09
CA PHE A 53 -1.31 -16.71 12.20
C PHE A 53 -0.09 -17.29 12.93
N PHE A 54 -0.34 -18.01 14.02
CA PHE A 54 0.70 -18.69 14.80
C PHE A 54 0.98 -20.13 14.33
N ARG A 55 0.31 -20.60 13.27
CA ARG A 55 0.40 -21.96 12.74
C ARG A 55 0.22 -23.02 13.85
N LEU A 56 -0.81 -22.82 14.67
CA LEU A 56 -1.18 -23.75 15.73
C LEU A 56 -2.16 -24.79 15.20
N PRO A 57 -1.93 -26.08 15.47
CA PRO A 57 -2.81 -27.16 15.03
C PRO A 57 -4.04 -27.28 15.96
N VAL A 58 -4.77 -26.19 16.18
CA VAL A 58 -5.84 -26.12 17.17
C VAL A 58 -7.12 -25.65 16.52
N GLN A 59 -8.19 -26.41 16.78
CA GLN A 59 -9.53 -26.01 16.36
C GLN A 59 -10.19 -25.06 17.37
N ARG A 60 -9.81 -25.13 18.65
CA ARG A 60 -10.34 -24.27 19.72
C ARG A 60 -9.20 -23.86 20.65
N LEU A 61 -9.15 -22.59 20.96
CA LEU A 61 -8.28 -21.97 21.96
C LEU A 61 -9.16 -21.64 23.17
N ASP A 62 -8.67 -21.90 24.38
CA ASP A 62 -9.33 -21.45 25.60
C ASP A 62 -9.16 -19.93 25.80
N GLU A 63 -9.92 -19.33 26.71
CA GLU A 63 -9.90 -17.88 26.94
C GLU A 63 -8.53 -17.33 27.32
N TYR A 64 -7.78 -18.07 28.14
CA TYR A 64 -6.43 -17.68 28.53
C TYR A 64 -5.46 -17.69 27.34
N GLN A 65 -5.54 -18.70 26.49
CA GLN A 65 -4.74 -18.81 25.27
C GLN A 65 -5.09 -17.71 24.28
N LEU A 66 -6.39 -17.44 24.09
CA LEU A 66 -6.86 -16.33 23.25
C LEU A 66 -6.31 -15.00 23.74
N TYR A 67 -6.41 -14.72 25.03
CA TYR A 67 -5.89 -13.50 25.63
C TYR A 67 -4.38 -13.33 25.37
N ASN A 68 -3.58 -14.36 25.65
CA ASN A 68 -2.12 -14.28 25.46
C ASN A 68 -1.73 -14.12 23.98
N LEU A 69 -2.40 -14.83 23.08
CA LEU A 69 -2.13 -14.72 21.63
C LEU A 69 -2.57 -13.37 21.07
N THR A 70 -3.69 -12.81 21.56
CA THR A 70 -4.16 -11.47 21.18
C THR A 70 -3.14 -10.41 21.55
N LYS A 71 -2.57 -10.47 22.76
CA LYS A 71 -1.49 -9.55 23.17
C LYS A 71 -0.29 -9.57 22.21
N LEU A 72 0.05 -10.74 21.68
CA LEU A 72 1.16 -10.88 20.73
C LEU A 72 0.84 -10.28 19.35
N THR A 73 -0.41 -9.97 19.07
CA THR A 73 -0.88 -9.37 17.81
C THR A 73 -1.37 -7.93 17.96
N GLU A 74 -1.20 -7.29 19.13
CA GLU A 74 -1.68 -5.91 19.39
C GLU A 74 -1.14 -4.89 18.39
N PHE A 75 0.11 -5.10 17.89
CA PHE A 75 0.70 -4.22 16.89
C PHE A 75 -0.13 -4.13 15.60
N ILE A 76 -0.96 -5.14 15.29
CA ILE A 76 -1.85 -5.14 14.13
C ILE A 76 -2.90 -4.02 14.24
N SER A 77 -3.31 -3.67 15.45
CA SER A 77 -4.26 -2.57 15.68
C SER A 77 -3.62 -1.19 15.50
N ASP A 78 -2.29 -1.08 15.54
CA ASP A 78 -1.59 0.18 15.29
C ASP A 78 -1.44 0.45 13.79
N CYS A 79 -2.43 1.13 13.25
CA CYS A 79 -2.39 1.57 11.86
C CYS A 79 -1.46 2.77 11.60
N ARG A 80 -0.71 3.31 12.58
CA ARG A 80 0.22 4.44 12.38
C ARG A 80 1.56 4.04 11.78
N THR A 81 1.77 2.76 11.55
CA THR A 81 2.96 2.22 10.89
C THR A 81 3.18 2.82 9.49
N HIS A 82 4.42 2.94 9.12
CA HIS A 82 4.86 3.33 7.78
C HIS A 82 5.86 2.30 7.25
N LEU A 83 5.74 1.96 5.99
CA LEU A 83 6.61 1.01 5.28
C LEU A 83 7.11 1.65 4.00
N ASP A 84 8.36 1.41 3.65
CA ASP A 84 8.97 1.85 2.41
C ASP A 84 9.03 0.74 1.33
N HIS A 85 8.40 -0.40 1.62
CA HIS A 85 8.36 -1.58 0.75
C HIS A 85 7.00 -2.27 0.80
N PHE A 86 6.77 -3.16 -0.16
CA PHE A 86 5.58 -3.99 -0.21
C PHE A 86 5.85 -5.33 0.49
N ILE A 87 4.99 -5.69 1.46
CA ILE A 87 5.02 -7.01 2.14
C ILE A 87 4.63 -8.11 1.16
N LEU A 88 3.74 -7.79 0.18
CA LEU A 88 3.46 -8.66 -0.96
C LEU A 88 4.25 -8.15 -2.17
N PRO A 89 5.51 -8.58 -2.37
CA PRO A 89 6.30 -8.15 -3.52
C PRO A 89 5.77 -8.71 -4.84
N GLU A 90 5.03 -9.81 -4.76
CA GLU A 90 4.41 -10.48 -5.90
C GLU A 90 2.93 -10.73 -5.62
N LEU A 91 2.12 -10.54 -6.64
CA LEU A 91 0.69 -10.82 -6.66
C LEU A 91 0.39 -11.66 -7.91
N GLU A 92 0.27 -12.97 -7.72
CA GLU A 92 0.24 -13.97 -8.79
C GLU A 92 1.53 -13.88 -9.66
N HIS A 93 1.43 -13.41 -10.89
CA HIS A 93 2.55 -13.19 -11.81
C HIS A 93 2.92 -11.69 -11.98
N LEU A 94 2.38 -10.84 -11.12
CA LEU A 94 2.57 -9.40 -11.13
C LEU A 94 3.54 -9.00 -10.01
N GLN A 95 4.36 -7.99 -10.25
CA GLN A 95 5.36 -7.52 -9.31
C GLN A 95 5.04 -6.11 -8.82
N ALA A 96 5.17 -5.90 -7.52
CA ALA A 96 5.12 -4.58 -6.91
C ALA A 96 6.37 -3.76 -7.29
N PRO A 97 6.30 -2.43 -7.17
CA PRO A 97 7.49 -1.59 -7.20
C PRO A 97 8.49 -2.03 -6.12
N GLY A 98 9.78 -1.88 -6.40
CA GLY A 98 10.82 -2.19 -5.42
C GLY A 98 10.79 -1.23 -4.21
N VAL A 99 11.63 -1.53 -3.22
CA VAL A 99 11.80 -0.71 -2.01
C VAL A 99 11.92 0.76 -2.38
N ARG A 100 11.20 1.63 -1.65
CA ARG A 100 11.12 3.09 -1.91
C ARG A 100 10.63 3.41 -3.32
N LEU A 101 9.68 2.62 -3.82
CA LEU A 101 9.09 2.75 -5.15
C LEU A 101 10.14 2.65 -6.29
N LYS A 102 11.23 1.91 -6.07
CA LYS A 102 12.25 1.68 -7.11
C LYS A 102 11.62 1.07 -8.36
N GLY A 103 11.96 1.62 -9.52
CA GLY A 103 11.41 1.20 -10.81
C GLY A 103 10.12 1.92 -11.22
N MET A 104 9.52 2.74 -10.34
CA MET A 104 8.35 3.55 -10.65
C MET A 104 8.77 4.95 -11.12
N THR A 105 8.25 5.39 -12.27
CA THR A 105 8.39 6.77 -12.75
C THR A 105 7.41 7.70 -12.05
N PHE A 106 7.63 9.00 -12.13
CA PHE A 106 6.73 9.98 -11.54
C PHE A 106 5.33 9.94 -12.18
N GLU A 107 5.27 9.80 -13.51
CA GLU A 107 4.01 9.63 -14.25
C GLU A 107 3.25 8.38 -13.77
N HIS A 108 3.95 7.25 -13.64
CA HIS A 108 3.36 6.02 -13.12
C HIS A 108 2.77 6.23 -11.71
N PHE A 109 3.54 6.87 -10.83
CA PHE A 109 3.07 7.19 -9.48
C PHE A 109 1.80 8.05 -9.48
N MET A 110 1.76 9.10 -10.30
CA MET A 110 0.57 9.98 -10.39
C MET A 110 -0.70 9.20 -10.76
N GLN A 111 -0.59 8.25 -11.70
CA GLN A 111 -1.72 7.40 -12.10
C GLN A 111 -2.15 6.45 -10.97
N VAL A 112 -1.19 5.79 -10.32
CA VAL A 112 -1.43 4.90 -9.18
C VAL A 112 -2.08 5.66 -8.03
N ASP A 113 -1.52 6.79 -7.64
CA ASP A 113 -2.02 7.58 -6.50
C ASP A 113 -3.42 8.16 -6.79
N THR A 114 -3.68 8.57 -8.01
CA THR A 114 -5.03 9.00 -8.44
C THR A 114 -6.04 7.85 -8.33
N ALA A 115 -5.67 6.64 -8.77
CA ALA A 115 -6.54 5.46 -8.69
C ALA A 115 -6.77 5.05 -7.22
N PHE A 116 -5.74 5.06 -6.39
CA PHE A 116 -5.82 4.82 -4.95
C PHE A 116 -6.80 5.79 -4.28
N ASN A 117 -6.64 7.10 -4.50
CA ASN A 117 -7.48 8.12 -3.90
C ASN A 117 -8.94 8.01 -4.35
N ARG A 118 -9.21 7.58 -5.60
CA ARG A 118 -10.56 7.29 -6.09
C ARG A 118 -11.19 6.11 -5.35
N TYR A 119 -10.43 5.02 -5.17
CA TYR A 119 -10.90 3.88 -4.40
C TYR A 119 -11.15 4.24 -2.93
N ALA A 120 -10.20 4.89 -2.27
CA ALA A 120 -10.32 5.27 -0.86
C ALA A 120 -11.55 6.16 -0.55
N ARG A 121 -12.11 6.84 -1.57
CA ARG A 121 -13.33 7.66 -1.42
C ARG A 121 -14.60 6.90 -1.69
N ALA A 122 -14.61 6.09 -2.73
CA ALA A 122 -15.82 5.45 -3.23
C ALA A 122 -15.99 4.00 -2.78
N GLU A 123 -14.90 3.36 -2.33
CA GLU A 123 -14.83 1.97 -1.85
C GLU A 123 -15.44 0.93 -2.81
N LYS A 124 -15.50 1.28 -4.11
CA LYS A 124 -16.05 0.39 -5.15
C LYS A 124 -15.00 -0.64 -5.57
N PRO A 125 -15.34 -1.94 -5.62
CA PRO A 125 -14.40 -3.01 -5.99
C PRO A 125 -13.67 -2.79 -7.32
N GLU A 126 -14.35 -2.24 -8.33
CA GLU A 126 -13.77 -1.99 -9.65
C GLU A 126 -12.65 -0.93 -9.62
N LEU A 127 -12.75 0.00 -8.66
CA LEU A 127 -11.71 1.02 -8.46
C LEU A 127 -10.49 0.43 -7.75
N LEU A 128 -10.70 -0.56 -6.85
CA LEU A 128 -9.61 -1.33 -6.25
C LEU A 128 -8.87 -2.14 -7.30
N ASP A 129 -9.62 -2.83 -8.17
CA ASP A 129 -9.03 -3.61 -9.26
C ASP A 129 -8.21 -2.72 -10.22
N ARG A 130 -8.72 -1.53 -10.54
CA ARG A 130 -7.99 -0.55 -11.34
C ARG A 130 -6.71 -0.05 -10.64
N PHE A 131 -6.78 0.26 -9.35
CA PHE A 131 -5.61 0.68 -8.56
C PHE A 131 -4.52 -0.39 -8.57
N ILE A 132 -4.89 -1.65 -8.30
CA ILE A 132 -3.93 -2.77 -8.27
C ILE A 132 -3.37 -3.05 -9.67
N ALA A 133 -4.20 -2.99 -10.70
CA ALA A 133 -3.79 -3.17 -12.10
C ALA A 133 -2.74 -2.15 -12.56
N LEU A 134 -2.79 -0.92 -12.01
CA LEU A 134 -1.81 0.11 -12.27
C LEU A 134 -0.55 -0.06 -11.40
N LEU A 135 -0.70 -0.51 -10.16
CA LEU A 135 0.40 -0.62 -9.20
C LEU A 135 1.30 -1.82 -9.47
N TYR A 136 0.72 -2.99 -9.79
CA TYR A 136 1.44 -4.25 -10.01
C TYR A 136 1.58 -4.51 -11.50
N LEU A 137 2.83 -4.59 -11.96
CA LEU A 137 3.16 -4.79 -13.37
C LEU A 137 3.83 -6.15 -13.60
N ARG A 138 3.77 -6.64 -14.83
CA ARG A 138 4.61 -7.77 -15.25
C ARG A 138 6.05 -7.30 -15.42
N LYS A 139 6.98 -8.23 -15.28
CA LYS A 139 8.40 -7.95 -15.54
C LYS A 139 8.58 -7.38 -16.95
N GLY A 140 9.23 -6.22 -17.05
CA GLY A 140 9.47 -5.52 -18.31
C GLY A 140 8.23 -4.81 -18.90
N GLU A 141 7.15 -4.69 -18.14
CA GLU A 141 5.97 -3.90 -18.52
C GLU A 141 6.09 -2.47 -17.97
N THR A 142 5.59 -1.51 -18.71
CA THR A 142 5.50 -0.11 -18.26
C THR A 142 4.12 0.45 -18.54
N ILE A 143 3.73 1.46 -17.77
CA ILE A 143 2.58 2.28 -18.08
C ILE A 143 3.04 3.37 -19.05
N VAL A 144 2.56 3.28 -20.29
CA VAL A 144 2.74 4.33 -21.27
C VAL A 144 1.38 4.93 -21.55
N LEU A 145 1.24 6.22 -21.38
CA LEU A 145 0.07 6.94 -21.85
C LEU A 145 -0.06 6.76 -23.36
N PRO A 146 -1.28 6.58 -23.91
CA PRO A 146 -1.46 6.53 -25.36
C PRO A 146 -0.84 7.80 -25.95
N PRO A 147 -0.01 7.66 -26.98
CA PRO A 147 0.72 8.78 -27.56
C PRO A 147 -0.24 9.70 -28.31
N SER A 148 -0.68 10.77 -27.73
CA SER A 148 -1.20 11.88 -28.53
C SER A 148 -0.08 12.57 -29.32
N HIS A 149 1.20 12.36 -28.94
CA HIS A 149 2.34 13.09 -29.54
C HIS A 149 3.66 12.33 -29.67
N ARG A 150 3.74 10.99 -29.55
CA ARG A 150 5.04 10.31 -29.66
C ARG A 150 5.14 9.45 -30.92
N LYS A 151 5.70 10.03 -31.98
CA LYS A 151 6.27 9.26 -33.11
C LYS A 151 7.71 8.87 -32.74
N GLY A 152 7.99 7.58 -32.57
CA GLY A 152 9.28 7.05 -32.97
C GLY A 152 10.23 6.39 -32.02
N VAL A 153 9.96 6.01 -30.75
CA VAL A 153 10.89 5.16 -29.98
C VAL A 153 10.15 4.16 -29.09
N PHE A 154 9.77 3.02 -29.63
CA PHE A 154 9.32 1.88 -28.86
C PHE A 154 9.88 0.58 -29.41
N SER A 155 11.14 0.27 -29.08
CA SER A 155 11.63 -1.09 -29.23
C SER A 155 11.54 -1.80 -27.88
N HIS A 156 10.77 -2.89 -27.83
CA HIS A 156 10.76 -3.92 -26.78
C HIS A 156 10.05 -3.67 -25.44
N THR A 157 9.49 -2.50 -25.17
CA THR A 157 8.74 -2.28 -23.93
C THR A 157 7.28 -2.69 -24.13
N LYS A 158 6.80 -3.64 -23.33
CA LYS A 158 5.39 -4.03 -23.37
C LYS A 158 4.55 -2.96 -22.68
N VAL A 159 3.64 -2.35 -23.43
CA VAL A 159 2.67 -1.37 -22.88
C VAL A 159 1.57 -2.10 -22.16
N LEU A 160 1.21 -1.60 -20.97
CA LEU A 160 0.11 -2.13 -20.18
C LEU A 160 -1.22 -2.04 -20.93
N ASN A 161 -1.86 -3.16 -21.18
CA ASN A 161 -3.27 -3.20 -21.56
C ASN A 161 -4.12 -3.14 -20.28
N LEU A 162 -4.47 -1.92 -19.85
CA LEU A 162 -5.14 -1.68 -18.59
C LEU A 162 -6.50 -2.40 -18.49
N LYS A 163 -7.30 -2.42 -19.58
CA LYS A 163 -8.61 -3.08 -19.57
C LYS A 163 -8.48 -4.57 -19.28
N ARG A 164 -7.57 -5.25 -19.99
CA ARG A 164 -7.30 -6.68 -19.77
C ARG A 164 -6.73 -6.93 -18.37
N ARG A 165 -5.84 -6.07 -17.90
CA ARG A 165 -5.24 -6.20 -16.56
C ARG A 165 -6.29 -6.05 -15.45
N ILE A 166 -7.24 -5.12 -15.56
CA ILE A 166 -8.33 -4.99 -14.59
C ILE A 166 -9.13 -6.30 -14.52
N GLN A 167 -9.40 -6.94 -15.65
CA GLN A 167 -10.11 -8.24 -15.68
C GLN A 167 -9.29 -9.36 -15.01
N GLU A 168 -7.98 -9.41 -15.23
CA GLU A 168 -7.08 -10.35 -14.55
C GLU A 168 -7.08 -10.11 -13.02
N VAL A 169 -6.98 -8.86 -12.58
CA VAL A 169 -7.00 -8.50 -11.15
C VAL A 169 -8.36 -8.77 -10.51
N ALA A 170 -9.45 -8.63 -11.24
CA ALA A 170 -10.80 -8.89 -10.73
C ALA A 170 -10.95 -10.33 -10.18
N SER A 171 -10.26 -11.31 -10.78
CA SER A 171 -10.27 -12.71 -10.35
C SER A 171 -9.41 -13.01 -9.12
N ILE A 172 -8.58 -12.07 -8.64
CA ILE A 172 -7.71 -12.26 -7.48
C ILE A 172 -8.54 -12.22 -6.20
N ASP A 173 -8.12 -13.01 -5.21
CA ASP A 173 -8.79 -13.06 -3.91
C ASP A 173 -8.93 -11.66 -3.27
N PRO A 174 -10.13 -11.29 -2.81
CA PRO A 174 -10.37 -9.99 -2.18
C PRO A 174 -9.46 -9.67 -1.00
N ALA A 175 -9.03 -10.66 -0.21
CA ALA A 175 -8.12 -10.43 0.90
C ALA A 175 -6.72 -10.03 0.43
N LYS A 176 -6.21 -10.65 -0.64
CA LYS A 176 -4.95 -10.23 -1.26
C LYS A 176 -5.05 -8.81 -1.79
N LYS A 177 -6.17 -8.46 -2.45
CA LYS A 177 -6.43 -7.09 -2.95
C LYS A 177 -6.47 -6.06 -1.82
N TYR A 178 -7.15 -6.39 -0.73
CA TYR A 178 -7.23 -5.52 0.43
C TYR A 178 -5.87 -5.37 1.14
N ALA A 179 -5.08 -6.45 1.22
CA ALA A 179 -3.71 -6.40 1.73
C ALA A 179 -2.84 -5.42 0.91
N VAL A 180 -2.95 -5.44 -0.42
CA VAL A 180 -2.26 -4.46 -1.28
C VAL A 180 -2.69 -3.03 -0.96
N PHE A 181 -3.98 -2.79 -0.81
CA PHE A 181 -4.51 -1.47 -0.42
C PHE A 181 -3.94 -1.01 0.92
N LEU A 182 -3.98 -1.85 1.94
CA LEU A 182 -3.46 -1.56 3.28
C LEU A 182 -1.95 -1.27 3.24
N ASN A 183 -1.18 -2.04 2.47
CA ASN A 183 0.25 -1.80 2.29
C ASN A 183 0.51 -0.43 1.66
N TYR A 184 -0.28 -0.04 0.65
CA TYR A 184 -0.11 1.28 0.03
C TYR A 184 -0.46 2.42 0.99
N VAL A 185 -1.41 2.24 1.92
CA VAL A 185 -1.65 3.19 3.02
C VAL A 185 -0.37 3.39 3.85
N PHE A 186 0.37 2.33 4.15
CA PHE A 186 1.64 2.42 4.88
C PHE A 186 2.74 3.10 4.04
N ILE A 187 2.77 2.85 2.72
CA ILE A 187 3.64 3.57 1.78
C ILE A 187 3.31 5.08 1.78
N LYS A 188 2.05 5.46 1.75
CA LYS A 188 1.62 6.87 1.82
C LYS A 188 2.12 7.57 3.09
N ARG A 189 2.10 6.87 4.22
CA ARG A 189 2.64 7.38 5.48
C ARG A 189 4.16 7.52 5.45
N TRP A 190 4.85 6.56 4.83
CA TRP A 190 6.28 6.70 4.60
C TRP A 190 6.58 7.92 3.71
N LEU A 191 5.80 8.14 2.64
CA LEU A 191 5.94 9.32 1.79
C LEU A 191 5.74 10.62 2.58
N SER A 192 4.73 10.69 3.46
CA SER A 192 4.49 11.88 4.30
C SER A 192 5.64 12.17 5.26
N ARG A 193 6.28 11.14 5.81
CA ARG A 193 7.46 11.31 6.66
C ARG A 193 8.71 11.71 5.85
N SER A 194 8.89 11.14 4.67
CA SER A 194 10.07 11.39 3.83
C SER A 194 10.00 12.72 3.07
N PHE A 195 8.79 13.16 2.73
CA PHE A 195 8.54 14.34 1.92
C PHE A 195 7.37 15.17 2.49
N PRO A 196 7.52 15.72 3.71
CA PRO A 196 6.40 16.30 4.46
C PRO A 196 5.77 17.53 3.82
N TRP A 197 6.51 18.29 3.01
CA TRP A 197 5.98 19.43 2.29
C TRP A 197 5.12 19.06 1.08
N LEU A 198 5.46 17.93 0.45
CA LEU A 198 4.71 17.41 -0.71
C LEU A 198 3.51 16.55 -0.26
N PHE A 199 3.66 15.78 0.81
CA PHE A 199 2.64 14.89 1.36
C PHE A 199 2.36 15.26 2.82
N PRO A 200 1.73 16.41 3.10
CA PRO A 200 1.43 16.79 4.46
C PRO A 200 0.54 15.75 5.13
N LEU A 201 0.88 15.38 6.38
CA LEU A 201 -0.03 14.60 7.21
C LEU A 201 -1.27 15.46 7.46
N SER A 202 -2.44 14.92 7.22
CA SER A 202 -3.65 15.55 7.74
C SER A 202 -3.67 15.33 9.24
N ASP A 203 -3.58 16.40 10.04
CA ASP A 203 -3.58 16.37 11.51
C ASP A 203 -4.90 15.87 12.14
N LYS A 204 -5.83 15.40 11.33
CA LYS A 204 -7.06 14.80 11.82
C LYS A 204 -6.85 13.32 12.06
N GLU A 205 -6.58 12.97 13.32
CA GLU A 205 -6.67 11.58 13.79
C GLU A 205 -8.06 11.02 13.44
N PRO A 206 -8.14 9.82 12.87
CA PRO A 206 -9.40 9.12 12.76
C PRO A 206 -9.77 8.61 14.16
N GLY A 207 -10.57 9.37 14.94
CA GLY A 207 -10.97 8.83 16.23
C GLY A 207 -11.61 9.78 17.24
N GLN A 208 -11.83 11.05 16.97
CA GLN A 208 -12.64 11.89 17.86
C GLN A 208 -13.81 12.53 17.12
N ASP A 209 -14.99 12.09 17.53
CA ASP A 209 -16.31 12.67 17.36
C ASP A 209 -16.57 13.56 16.12
N ASP A 210 -17.25 12.97 15.13
CA ASP A 210 -18.46 13.59 14.61
C ASP A 210 -19.07 12.72 13.50
N GLN A 211 -20.32 12.29 13.72
CA GLN A 211 -21.21 11.69 12.71
C GLN A 211 -21.63 12.71 11.62
N LYS A 212 -20.91 13.80 11.45
CA LYS A 212 -21.10 14.78 10.39
C LYS A 212 -20.05 14.58 9.33
N LYS A 213 -20.50 14.27 8.11
CA LYS A 213 -19.79 14.11 6.82
C LYS A 213 -18.30 14.50 6.91
N LYS A 214 -17.43 13.49 6.97
CA LYS A 214 -15.97 13.67 6.93
C LYS A 214 -15.66 14.64 5.79
N PRO A 215 -15.02 15.80 6.03
CA PRO A 215 -14.52 16.62 4.95
C PRO A 215 -13.51 15.76 4.19
N VAL A 216 -13.91 15.32 3.02
CA VAL A 216 -13.03 14.53 2.13
C VAL A 216 -11.88 15.46 1.77
N ALA A 217 -10.69 15.14 2.22
CA ALA A 217 -9.49 15.88 1.85
C ALA A 217 -9.48 16.10 0.32
N PRO A 218 -9.20 17.31 -0.17
CA PRO A 218 -9.22 17.57 -1.60
C PRO A 218 -8.30 16.57 -2.31
N LEU A 219 -8.75 16.08 -3.46
CA LEU A 219 -7.90 15.23 -4.30
C LEU A 219 -6.66 16.05 -4.63
N VAL A 220 -5.50 15.50 -4.32
CA VAL A 220 -4.25 16.04 -4.84
C VAL A 220 -4.38 16.01 -6.36
N ASN A 221 -4.50 17.17 -6.98
CA ASN A 221 -4.47 17.26 -8.43
C ASN A 221 -3.02 17.21 -8.88
N TRP A 222 -2.59 16.01 -9.21
CA TRP A 222 -1.22 15.79 -9.66
C TRP A 222 -0.87 16.57 -10.94
N LEU A 223 -1.86 16.89 -11.78
CA LEU A 223 -1.66 17.69 -12.98
C LEU A 223 -1.29 19.13 -12.60
N ASP A 224 -2.03 19.75 -11.66
CA ASP A 224 -1.72 21.11 -11.21
C ASP A 224 -0.34 21.21 -10.56
N ILE A 225 0.01 20.16 -9.73
CA ILE A 225 1.35 20.10 -9.13
C ILE A 225 2.42 19.94 -10.20
N PHE A 226 2.16 19.12 -11.20
CA PHE A 226 3.09 18.86 -12.29
C PHE A 226 3.27 20.11 -13.15
N ASP A 227 2.18 20.77 -13.54
CA ASP A 227 2.20 22.01 -14.34
C ASP A 227 2.92 23.15 -13.58
N ALA A 228 2.63 23.31 -12.29
CA ALA A 228 3.36 24.27 -11.44
C ALA A 228 4.85 23.92 -11.27
N PHE A 229 5.23 22.64 -11.42
CA PHE A 229 6.61 22.20 -11.34
C PHE A 229 7.38 22.43 -12.64
N VAL A 230 6.78 22.09 -13.76
CA VAL A 230 7.36 22.26 -15.11
C VAL A 230 7.39 23.75 -15.48
N GLY A 231 6.35 24.52 -15.10
CA GLY A 231 6.18 25.92 -15.49
C GLY A 231 6.18 26.06 -17.02
N ASP A 232 6.82 27.09 -17.52
CA ASP A 232 6.89 27.37 -18.97
C ASP A 232 7.82 26.43 -19.74
N ASN A 233 8.49 25.49 -19.07
CA ASN A 233 9.50 24.61 -19.68
C ASN A 233 8.90 23.32 -20.28
N VAL A 234 7.93 23.49 -21.17
CA VAL A 234 7.20 22.39 -21.83
C VAL A 234 8.13 21.39 -22.51
N ALA A 235 9.29 21.84 -23.01
CA ALA A 235 10.29 20.98 -23.66
C ALA A 235 10.89 19.92 -22.73
N GLN A 236 10.81 20.10 -21.41
CA GLN A 236 11.32 19.15 -20.43
C GLN A 236 10.24 18.27 -19.79
N MET A 237 8.98 18.44 -20.18
CA MET A 237 7.82 17.75 -19.62
C MET A 237 8.03 16.22 -19.59
N ASP A 238 8.49 15.66 -20.71
CA ASP A 238 8.78 14.24 -20.85
C ASP A 238 9.86 13.74 -19.89
N LYS A 239 10.90 14.53 -19.67
CA LYS A 239 11.99 14.19 -18.74
C LYS A 239 11.48 14.11 -17.29
N PHE A 240 10.60 15.03 -16.90
CA PHE A 240 10.01 15.02 -15.57
C PHE A 240 9.05 13.84 -15.36
N GLN A 241 8.24 13.50 -16.36
CA GLN A 241 7.33 12.37 -16.30
C GLN A 241 8.06 11.04 -16.15
N GLN A 242 9.16 10.87 -16.89
CA GLN A 242 9.98 9.65 -16.89
C GLN A 242 11.01 9.59 -15.75
N MET A 243 11.12 10.65 -14.97
CA MET A 243 12.01 10.68 -13.82
C MET A 243 11.59 9.65 -12.78
N PRO A 244 12.54 9.01 -12.06
CA PRO A 244 12.19 8.16 -10.91
C PRO A 244 11.34 8.93 -9.89
N ALA A 245 10.23 8.33 -9.44
CA ALA A 245 9.24 9.00 -8.58
C ALA A 245 9.87 9.67 -7.34
N THR A 246 10.77 8.97 -6.65
CA THR A 246 11.43 9.51 -5.45
C THR A 246 12.36 10.70 -5.76
N THR A 247 12.93 10.77 -6.96
CA THR A 247 13.71 11.94 -7.41
C THR A 247 12.79 13.13 -7.64
N ALA A 248 11.67 12.93 -8.32
CA ALA A 248 10.65 13.97 -8.50
C ALA A 248 10.13 14.48 -7.14
N PHE A 249 9.83 13.58 -6.20
CA PHE A 249 9.37 13.98 -4.86
C PHE A 249 10.37 14.85 -4.12
N ARG A 250 11.66 14.53 -4.19
CA ARG A 250 12.72 15.34 -3.57
C ARG A 250 12.76 16.74 -4.12
N LEU A 251 12.69 16.88 -5.45
CA LEU A 251 12.70 18.18 -6.12
C LEU A 251 11.45 19.00 -5.79
N LEU A 252 10.25 18.39 -5.88
CA LEU A 252 8.99 19.01 -5.54
C LEU A 252 8.95 19.44 -4.07
N ASN A 253 9.32 18.54 -3.15
CA ASN A 253 9.33 18.82 -1.71
C ASN A 253 10.24 20.01 -1.38
N LYS A 254 11.42 20.09 -2.03
CA LYS A 254 12.33 21.24 -1.88
C LYS A 254 11.69 22.53 -2.43
N LYS A 255 11.12 22.50 -3.65
CA LYS A 255 10.49 23.67 -4.28
C LYS A 255 9.37 24.22 -3.43
N ILE A 256 8.48 23.35 -2.89
CA ILE A 256 7.36 23.75 -2.02
C ILE A 256 7.88 24.38 -0.72
N ARG A 257 8.86 23.73 -0.08
CA ARG A 257 9.50 24.26 1.14
C ARG A 257 10.06 25.66 0.90
N ASP A 258 10.86 25.84 -0.14
CA ASP A 258 11.56 27.10 -0.44
C ASP A 258 10.55 28.21 -0.81
N ALA A 259 9.41 27.88 -1.43
CA ALA A 259 8.33 28.81 -1.71
C ALA A 259 7.60 29.28 -0.45
N GLN A 260 7.44 28.41 0.55
CA GLN A 260 6.78 28.74 1.81
C GLN A 260 7.69 29.55 2.74
N THR A 261 9.00 29.29 2.73
CA THR A 261 9.98 30.08 3.51
C THR A 261 10.15 31.51 2.99
N LYS A 262 9.94 31.76 1.69
CA LYS A 262 9.96 33.11 1.12
C LYS A 262 8.72 33.97 1.39
N LYS A 263 7.63 33.35 1.86
CA LYS A 263 6.37 34.04 2.20
C LYS A 263 6.27 34.46 3.67
N LYS A 264 7.24 34.03 4.49
CA LYS A 264 7.43 34.48 5.87
C LYS A 264 8.48 35.56 5.92
#